data_bc886f6d4cc113a3a8fba14877e05673
#
_entry.id   bc886f6d4cc113a3a8fba14877e05673
#
_cell.length_a   1.000
_cell.length_b   1.000
_cell.length_c   1.000
_cell.angle_alpha   90.00
_cell.angle_beta   90.00
_cell.angle_gamma   90.00
#
_symmetry.space_group_name_H-M   'P 1'
#
loop_
_entity.id
_entity.type
_entity.pdbx_description
1 polymer ?
#
loop_
_entity_poly.entity_id
_entity_poly.type
_entity_poly.pdbx_seq_one_letter_code
_entity_poly.pdbx_strand_id
1 'polypeptide(L)'
;MAIPIAILDCDLLLHGRGSKILDRFDLDSVSDNFLLTNFGFPRDFILYLVDLLREALCRRTQRSRAISPEVQVLAALGFYTSGSFQTSMGDTIGISQASMSRCVSNVTRALVEKAPQFITFNREPSFEEFERVAGFPGVLGVLDCVQVAIKAPNSEDSTYVNKKGFHSVACQLVCDARGLLLSTETHWPGGLEDTIVLERSAVHKHLQDNKEGWLLGDGRYPLRKWLMTPVERPESPAEFQYNLAHVATHEIVDRTFRAIQTRFRCLDGTKGYLQYSPEKSSSILLACCVLHNISLQSGLDAWTLERTEPLEQPKILDQKPEDRDSEAEELRKQIIHKHFS
;
A
#
# COMPACT_ATOMS: atom_id res chain seq x y z
N MET A 1 14.81 25.17 13.87
CA MET A 1 15.44 23.97 14.45
C MET A 1 14.80 23.74 15.80
N ALA A 2 13.73 23.01 15.82
CA ALA A 2 13.15 22.53 17.06
C ALA A 2 13.39 21.02 17.07
N ILE A 3 14.41 20.57 17.77
CA ILE A 3 14.55 19.19 18.21
C ILE A 3 13.43 19.02 19.23
N PRO A 4 12.49 18.13 19.00
CA PRO A 4 11.28 18.11 19.78
C PRO A 4 11.56 17.77 21.23
N ILE A 5 10.87 18.44 22.11
CA ILE A 5 10.71 18.10 23.54
C ILE A 5 10.40 16.60 23.76
N ALA A 6 9.79 15.94 22.78
CA ALA A 6 9.56 14.49 22.75
C ALA A 6 10.82 13.62 22.87
N ILE A 7 11.98 14.09 22.38
CA ILE A 7 13.26 13.38 22.59
C ILE A 7 13.72 13.53 24.04
N LEU A 8 13.45 14.66 24.64
CA LEU A 8 13.77 14.91 26.07
C LEU A 8 12.89 14.07 26.99
N ASP A 9 11.62 13.86 26.65
CA ASP A 9 10.74 12.96 27.42
C ASP A 9 11.16 11.48 27.27
N CYS A 10 11.58 11.07 26.06
CA CYS A 10 12.18 9.76 25.85
C CYS A 10 13.53 9.59 26.56
N ASP A 11 14.38 10.62 26.58
CA ASP A 11 15.65 10.61 27.32
C ASP A 11 15.44 10.46 28.84
N LEU A 12 14.43 11.09 29.40
CA LEU A 12 14.05 10.92 30.83
C LEU A 12 13.57 9.49 31.11
N LEU A 13 12.89 8.83 30.15
CA LEU A 13 12.49 7.44 30.26
C LEU A 13 13.67 6.46 30.03
N LEU A 14 14.66 6.84 29.22
CA LEU A 14 15.82 6.02 28.86
C LEU A 14 16.92 6.02 29.91
N HIS A 15 17.09 7.09 30.72
CA HIS A 15 18.17 7.22 31.71
C HIS A 15 17.88 6.61 33.08
N GLY A 16 16.71 6.04 33.29
CA GLY A 16 16.35 5.24 34.46
C GLY A 16 16.82 3.81 34.36
N ARG A 17 18.09 3.53 34.60
CA ARG A 17 18.70 2.21 34.92
C ARG A 17 17.90 0.98 34.50
N GLY A 18 18.24 0.37 33.42
CA GLY A 18 18.19 -1.06 33.14
C GLY A 18 16.86 -1.76 33.19
N SER A 19 16.48 -2.42 32.09
CA SER A 19 15.63 -3.64 32.03
C SER A 19 14.17 -3.62 32.52
N LYS A 20 13.74 -2.65 33.30
CA LYS A 20 12.38 -2.57 33.87
C LYS A 20 11.45 -1.56 33.22
N ILE A 21 11.94 -0.75 32.29
CA ILE A 21 11.16 0.34 31.68
C ILE A 21 10.20 -0.19 30.59
N LEU A 22 10.56 -1.25 29.94
CA LEU A 22 9.74 -1.89 28.89
C LEU A 22 8.39 -2.43 29.39
N ASP A 23 8.33 -2.88 30.63
CA ASP A 23 7.08 -3.35 31.26
C ASP A 23 6.15 -2.19 31.68
N ARG A 24 6.52 -0.93 31.39
CA ARG A 24 5.84 0.27 31.86
C ARG A 24 5.62 1.33 30.80
N PHE A 25 5.77 1.01 29.50
CA PHE A 25 5.31 1.96 28.49
C PHE A 25 3.78 2.02 28.57
N ASP A 26 3.31 3.05 29.23
CA ASP A 26 1.90 3.33 29.38
C ASP A 26 1.48 4.29 28.27
N LEU A 27 0.65 3.81 27.36
CA LEU A 27 0.08 4.60 26.28
C LEU A 27 -0.66 5.84 26.82
N ASP A 28 -1.22 5.76 28.03
CA ASP A 28 -1.96 6.87 28.64
C ASP A 28 -1.04 7.98 29.15
N SER A 29 0.24 7.69 29.37
CA SER A 29 1.23 8.65 29.84
C SER A 29 1.81 9.58 28.76
N VAL A 30 1.62 9.26 27.48
CA VAL A 30 2.15 10.03 26.32
C VAL A 30 1.06 10.89 25.66
N SER A 31 1.45 12.03 25.07
CA SER A 31 0.49 12.90 24.39
C SER A 31 0.06 12.34 23.03
N ASP A 32 -1.13 12.72 22.57
CA ASP A 32 -1.62 12.32 21.22
C ASP A 32 -0.72 12.85 20.10
N ASN A 33 -0.17 14.06 20.27
CA ASN A 33 0.79 14.61 19.33
C ASN A 33 2.07 13.77 19.25
N PHE A 34 2.53 13.21 20.37
CA PHE A 34 3.66 12.28 20.38
C PHE A 34 3.34 11.01 19.59
N LEU A 35 2.15 10.44 19.77
CA LEU A 35 1.70 9.24 19.05
C LEU A 35 1.60 9.48 17.55
N LEU A 36 0.97 10.58 17.13
CA LEU A 36 0.87 10.95 15.72
C LEU A 36 2.22 11.19 15.07
N THR A 37 3.13 11.88 15.77
CA THR A 37 4.46 12.22 15.23
C THR A 37 5.36 11.00 15.06
N ASN A 38 5.34 10.08 16.03
CA ASN A 38 6.28 8.95 16.07
C ASN A 38 5.70 7.66 15.46
N PHE A 39 4.39 7.46 15.53
CA PHE A 39 3.72 6.24 15.10
C PHE A 39 2.68 6.44 13.98
N GLY A 40 2.42 7.69 13.59
CA GLY A 40 1.57 8.03 12.45
C GLY A 40 0.07 7.82 12.66
N PHE A 41 -0.38 7.50 13.89
CA PHE A 41 -1.77 7.18 14.19
C PHE A 41 -2.22 7.77 15.53
N PRO A 42 -3.52 8.11 15.66
CA PRO A 42 -4.10 8.54 16.92
C PRO A 42 -4.21 7.39 17.92
N ARG A 43 -4.33 7.72 19.21
CA ARG A 43 -4.40 6.78 20.33
C ARG A 43 -5.44 5.69 20.15
N ASP A 44 -6.67 6.07 19.84
CA ASP A 44 -7.79 5.13 19.71
C ASP A 44 -7.53 4.08 18.62
N PHE A 45 -6.91 4.49 17.52
CA PHE A 45 -6.52 3.58 16.46
C PHE A 45 -5.41 2.61 16.91
N ILE A 46 -4.41 3.10 17.64
CA ILE A 46 -3.34 2.26 18.19
C ILE A 46 -3.92 1.23 19.17
N LEU A 47 -4.81 1.65 20.08
CA LEU A 47 -5.48 0.75 21.02
C LEU A 47 -6.32 -0.31 20.29
N TYR A 48 -7.06 0.09 19.26
CA TYR A 48 -7.81 -0.84 18.41
C TYR A 48 -6.88 -1.86 17.73
N LEU A 49 -5.74 -1.43 17.19
CA LEU A 49 -4.75 -2.35 16.60
C LEU A 49 -4.18 -3.33 17.61
N VAL A 50 -3.84 -2.84 18.82
CA VAL A 50 -3.34 -3.70 19.91
C VAL A 50 -4.37 -4.78 20.22
N ASP A 51 -5.62 -4.43 20.34
CA ASP A 51 -6.69 -5.39 20.63
C ASP A 51 -6.90 -6.39 19.48
N LEU A 52 -6.95 -5.90 18.25
CA LEU A 52 -7.08 -6.72 17.04
C LEU A 52 -5.97 -7.78 16.90
N LEU A 53 -4.75 -7.44 17.31
CA LEU A 53 -3.55 -8.28 17.14
C LEU A 53 -3.15 -8.99 18.45
N ARG A 54 -3.83 -8.75 19.56
CA ARG A 54 -3.47 -9.24 20.90
C ARG A 54 -3.26 -10.74 20.93
N GLU A 55 -4.19 -11.51 20.39
CA GLU A 55 -4.13 -12.98 20.40
C GLU A 55 -2.89 -13.51 19.67
N ALA A 56 -2.56 -12.93 18.51
CA ALA A 56 -1.39 -13.32 17.72
C ALA A 56 -0.06 -12.89 18.35
N LEU A 57 -0.05 -11.81 19.13
CA LEU A 57 1.13 -11.24 19.74
C LEU A 57 1.39 -11.74 21.18
N CYS A 58 0.37 -12.23 21.86
CA CYS A 58 0.52 -12.83 23.19
C CYS A 58 1.27 -14.15 23.11
N ARG A 59 2.26 -14.34 24.00
CA ARG A 59 2.96 -15.62 24.14
C ARG A 59 2.20 -16.56 25.04
N ARG A 60 2.19 -17.85 24.70
CA ARG A 60 1.62 -18.93 25.52
C ARG A 60 2.36 -19.14 26.86
N THR A 61 3.59 -18.61 27.01
CA THR A 61 4.39 -18.78 28.25
C THR A 61 4.74 -17.41 28.80
N GLN A 62 4.34 -17.18 30.07
CA GLN A 62 4.73 -16.00 30.87
C GLN A 62 6.19 -16.12 31.35
N ARG A 63 7.14 -15.87 30.48
CA ARG A 63 8.52 -15.62 30.92
C ARG A 63 8.66 -14.14 31.29
N SER A 64 9.37 -13.85 32.37
CA SER A 64 9.55 -12.52 33.00
C SER A 64 10.11 -11.38 32.10
N ARG A 65 10.32 -11.62 30.79
CA ARG A 65 10.85 -10.66 29.81
C ARG A 65 10.10 -10.72 28.49
N ALA A 66 8.81 -11.06 28.47
CA ALA A 66 8.00 -11.01 27.27
C ALA A 66 7.66 -9.54 26.98
N ILE A 67 7.92 -9.08 25.74
CA ILE A 67 7.51 -7.74 25.28
C ILE A 67 6.01 -7.75 25.10
N SER A 68 5.30 -6.78 25.70
CA SER A 68 3.84 -6.69 25.63
C SER A 68 3.35 -6.45 24.19
N PRO A 69 2.10 -6.82 23.85
CA PRO A 69 1.52 -6.52 22.54
C PRO A 69 1.55 -5.03 22.20
N GLU A 70 1.32 -4.15 23.17
CA GLU A 70 1.34 -2.70 23.03
C GLU A 70 2.72 -2.22 22.52
N VAL A 71 3.79 -2.65 23.18
CA VAL A 71 5.16 -2.29 22.80
C VAL A 71 5.53 -2.91 21.46
N GLN A 72 5.08 -4.13 21.14
CA GLN A 72 5.33 -4.73 19.82
C GLN A 72 4.66 -3.95 18.71
N VAL A 73 3.41 -3.53 18.87
CA VAL A 73 2.66 -2.72 17.90
C VAL A 73 3.34 -1.37 17.71
N LEU A 74 3.68 -0.66 18.78
CA LEU A 74 4.38 0.63 18.70
C LEU A 74 5.74 0.51 18.01
N ALA A 75 6.51 -0.53 18.32
CA ALA A 75 7.79 -0.79 17.65
C ALA A 75 7.61 -0.97 16.14
N ALA A 76 6.60 -1.74 15.73
CA ALA A 76 6.32 -1.96 14.31
C ALA A 76 5.81 -0.69 13.61
N LEU A 77 4.87 0.04 14.22
CA LEU A 77 4.36 1.31 13.68
C LEU A 77 5.48 2.34 13.54
N GLY A 78 6.32 2.50 14.55
CA GLY A 78 7.46 3.40 14.50
C GLY A 78 8.43 3.05 13.38
N PHE A 79 8.68 1.77 13.12
CA PHE A 79 9.48 1.34 11.96
C PHE A 79 8.79 1.67 10.63
N TYR A 80 7.50 1.34 10.46
CA TYR A 80 6.80 1.58 9.21
C TYR A 80 6.71 3.08 8.89
N THR A 81 6.44 3.91 9.87
CA THR A 81 6.17 5.34 9.67
C THR A 81 7.43 6.20 9.61
N SER A 82 8.51 5.84 10.32
CA SER A 82 9.74 6.63 10.29
C SER A 82 10.57 6.41 9.04
N GLY A 83 10.54 5.20 8.45
CA GLY A 83 11.47 4.78 7.41
C GLY A 83 12.92 4.72 7.89
N SER A 84 13.15 4.86 9.20
CA SER A 84 14.48 4.84 9.80
C SER A 84 14.91 3.42 10.14
N PHE A 85 16.24 3.24 10.27
CA PHE A 85 16.78 1.95 10.67
C PHE A 85 16.23 1.53 12.04
N GLN A 86 16.04 0.23 12.21
CA GLN A 86 15.54 -0.38 13.46
C GLN A 86 16.30 0.06 14.72
N THR A 87 17.58 0.45 14.57
CA THR A 87 18.42 0.88 15.69
C THR A 87 17.92 2.17 16.32
N SER A 88 17.70 3.23 15.50
CA SER A 88 17.24 4.52 16.03
C SER A 88 15.86 4.44 16.68
N MET A 89 14.96 3.63 16.11
CA MET A 89 13.64 3.42 16.70
C MET A 89 13.70 2.55 17.95
N GLY A 90 14.60 1.57 17.99
CA GLY A 90 14.87 0.77 19.18
C GLY A 90 15.32 1.62 20.38
N ASP A 91 16.20 2.59 20.12
CA ASP A 91 16.65 3.55 21.15
C ASP A 91 15.49 4.42 21.65
N THR A 92 14.60 4.87 20.75
CA THR A 92 13.42 5.66 21.10
C THR A 92 12.44 4.90 22.00
N ILE A 93 12.25 3.60 21.74
CA ILE A 93 11.31 2.75 22.51
C ILE A 93 12.01 2.07 23.70
N GLY A 94 13.34 2.11 23.77
CA GLY A 94 14.12 1.48 24.85
C GLY A 94 14.30 -0.03 24.69
N ILE A 95 14.25 -0.56 23.45
CA ILE A 95 14.46 -1.98 23.16
C ILE A 95 15.68 -2.21 22.28
N SER A 96 16.33 -3.38 22.46
CA SER A 96 17.47 -3.75 21.63
C SER A 96 17.07 -3.95 20.16
N GLN A 97 18.02 -3.74 19.23
CA GLN A 97 17.82 -3.99 17.79
C GLN A 97 17.25 -5.39 17.51
N ALA A 98 17.74 -6.41 18.21
CA ALA A 98 17.24 -7.78 18.06
C ALA A 98 15.78 -7.92 18.51
N SER A 99 15.38 -7.21 19.56
CA SER A 99 14.00 -7.16 20.03
C SER A 99 13.12 -6.38 19.06
N MET A 100 13.60 -5.25 18.55
CA MET A 100 12.94 -4.45 17.54
C MET A 100 12.65 -5.28 16.27
N SER A 101 13.66 -5.98 15.74
CA SER A 101 13.50 -6.84 14.58
C SER A 101 12.46 -7.96 14.79
N ARG A 102 12.40 -8.52 16.00
CA ARG A 102 11.37 -9.51 16.35
C ARG A 102 9.97 -8.90 16.44
N CYS A 103 9.84 -7.74 17.07
CA CYS A 103 8.56 -7.03 17.14
C CYS A 103 8.01 -6.71 15.74
N VAL A 104 8.84 -6.12 14.87
CA VAL A 104 8.46 -5.85 13.48
C VAL A 104 8.03 -7.14 12.77
N SER A 105 8.79 -8.23 12.91
CA SER A 105 8.45 -9.51 12.25
C SER A 105 7.16 -10.13 12.79
N ASN A 106 6.91 -10.07 14.10
CA ASN A 106 5.70 -10.60 14.71
C ASN A 106 4.46 -9.83 14.29
N VAL A 107 4.51 -8.49 14.35
CA VAL A 107 3.39 -7.62 13.97
C VAL A 107 3.13 -7.69 12.48
N THR A 108 4.19 -7.69 11.63
CA THR A 108 4.05 -7.90 10.19
C THR A 108 3.30 -9.18 9.89
N ARG A 109 3.70 -10.31 10.49
CA ARG A 109 3.02 -11.59 10.30
C ARG A 109 1.55 -11.53 10.75
N ALA A 110 1.28 -10.99 11.94
CA ALA A 110 -0.08 -10.87 12.46
C ALA A 110 -0.99 -10.01 11.56
N LEU A 111 -0.46 -8.92 10.98
CA LEU A 111 -1.18 -8.08 10.02
C LEU A 111 -1.41 -8.82 8.68
N VAL A 112 -0.41 -9.53 8.16
CA VAL A 112 -0.54 -10.33 6.92
C VAL A 112 -1.62 -11.41 7.09
N GLU A 113 -1.70 -12.07 8.24
CA GLU A 113 -2.76 -13.04 8.55
C GLU A 113 -4.17 -12.42 8.55
N LYS A 114 -4.28 -11.10 8.78
CA LYS A 114 -5.54 -10.35 8.71
C LYS A 114 -5.87 -9.84 7.29
N ALA A 115 -4.96 -9.96 6.32
CA ALA A 115 -5.17 -9.43 4.97
C ALA A 115 -6.50 -9.88 4.34
N PRO A 116 -6.92 -11.17 4.39
CA PRO A 116 -8.19 -11.60 3.80
C PRO A 116 -9.44 -10.99 4.45
N GLN A 117 -9.32 -10.47 5.67
CA GLN A 117 -10.41 -9.79 6.38
C GLN A 117 -10.57 -8.34 5.91
N PHE A 118 -9.48 -7.66 5.60
CA PHE A 118 -9.47 -6.23 5.32
C PHE A 118 -9.30 -5.86 3.85
N ILE A 119 -8.69 -6.74 3.05
CA ILE A 119 -8.50 -6.56 1.60
C ILE A 119 -9.32 -7.64 0.91
N THR A 120 -10.46 -7.24 0.33
CA THR A 120 -11.38 -8.18 -0.31
C THR A 120 -12.10 -7.53 -1.48
N PHE A 121 -12.21 -8.28 -2.59
CA PHE A 121 -12.94 -7.88 -3.79
C PHE A 121 -14.46 -8.12 -3.69
N ASN A 122 -14.94 -8.80 -2.63
CA ASN A 122 -16.34 -9.24 -2.46
C ASN A 122 -17.25 -8.13 -1.91
N ARG A 123 -17.06 -6.87 -2.32
CA ARG A 123 -17.95 -5.77 -1.96
C ARG A 123 -18.87 -5.46 -3.13
N GLU A 124 -20.10 -5.02 -2.82
CA GLU A 124 -20.98 -4.49 -3.87
C GLU A 124 -20.31 -3.33 -4.59
N PRO A 125 -20.27 -3.36 -5.94
CA PRO A 125 -19.61 -2.31 -6.71
C PRO A 125 -20.28 -0.96 -6.49
N SER A 126 -19.51 0.07 -6.16
CA SER A 126 -20.00 1.44 -6.06
C SER A 126 -19.68 2.22 -7.34
N PHE A 127 -20.35 1.89 -8.44
CA PHE A 127 -20.17 2.56 -9.73
C PHE A 127 -20.36 4.08 -9.63
N GLU A 128 -21.34 4.54 -8.86
CA GLU A 128 -21.65 5.95 -8.66
C GLU A 128 -20.51 6.74 -8.03
N GLU A 129 -19.71 6.13 -7.15
CA GLU A 129 -18.57 6.81 -6.53
C GLU A 129 -17.50 7.13 -7.57
N PHE A 130 -17.22 6.22 -8.50
CA PHE A 130 -16.30 6.46 -9.61
C PHE A 130 -16.86 7.47 -10.63
N GLU A 131 -18.16 7.38 -10.96
CA GLU A 131 -18.79 8.33 -11.88
C GLU A 131 -18.71 9.77 -11.36
N ARG A 132 -18.80 9.99 -10.04
CA ARG A 132 -18.63 11.32 -9.42
C ARG A 132 -17.22 11.89 -9.56
N VAL A 133 -16.20 11.04 -9.78
CA VAL A 133 -14.81 11.50 -9.93
C VAL A 133 -14.60 12.21 -11.26
N ALA A 134 -14.97 11.56 -12.36
CA ALA A 134 -14.72 12.08 -13.70
C ALA A 134 -15.74 11.61 -14.74
N GLY A 135 -16.89 11.08 -14.35
CA GLY A 135 -17.94 10.64 -15.27
C GLY A 135 -17.67 9.33 -15.99
N PHE A 136 -16.70 8.53 -15.54
CA PHE A 136 -16.41 7.24 -16.18
C PHE A 136 -17.37 6.15 -15.66
N PRO A 137 -18.18 5.52 -16.53
CA PRO A 137 -19.22 4.58 -16.12
C PRO A 137 -18.69 3.18 -15.83
N GLY A 138 -19.38 2.44 -14.99
CA GLY A 138 -19.21 0.99 -14.83
C GLY A 138 -17.87 0.54 -14.23
N VAL A 139 -17.16 1.42 -13.51
CA VAL A 139 -15.85 1.12 -12.93
C VAL A 139 -16.00 0.30 -11.65
N LEU A 140 -15.39 -0.88 -11.61
CA LEU A 140 -15.29 -1.75 -10.43
C LEU A 140 -14.11 -1.38 -9.52
N GLY A 141 -13.06 -0.85 -10.11
CA GLY A 141 -11.83 -0.48 -9.44
C GLY A 141 -10.78 0.04 -10.41
N VAL A 142 -9.73 0.62 -9.88
CA VAL A 142 -8.56 1.07 -10.64
C VAL A 142 -7.35 0.24 -10.28
N LEU A 143 -6.60 -0.21 -11.31
CA LEU A 143 -5.52 -1.18 -11.23
C LEU A 143 -4.19 -0.52 -11.59
N ASP A 144 -3.16 -0.75 -10.80
CA ASP A 144 -1.78 -0.47 -11.20
C ASP A 144 -0.79 -1.44 -10.55
N CYS A 145 0.43 -1.49 -11.11
CA CYS A 145 1.56 -2.23 -10.57
C CYS A 145 2.67 -1.25 -10.16
N VAL A 146 2.91 -1.17 -8.85
CA VAL A 146 3.86 -0.25 -8.24
C VAL A 146 5.14 -0.97 -7.81
N GLN A 147 6.24 -0.22 -7.72
CA GLN A 147 7.57 -0.75 -7.39
C GLN A 147 8.04 -0.24 -6.04
N VAL A 148 8.45 -1.16 -5.15
CA VAL A 148 9.04 -0.82 -3.85
C VAL A 148 10.50 -1.26 -3.83
N ALA A 149 11.40 -0.32 -3.60
CA ALA A 149 12.83 -0.55 -3.60
C ALA A 149 13.27 -1.47 -2.45
N ILE A 150 14.10 -2.47 -2.78
CA ILE A 150 14.64 -3.43 -1.82
C ILE A 150 16.15 -3.55 -1.95
N LYS A 151 16.78 -4.09 -0.92
CA LYS A 151 18.18 -4.54 -1.00
C LYS A 151 18.31 -5.63 -2.06
N ALA A 152 19.35 -5.55 -2.89
CA ALA A 152 19.68 -6.60 -3.86
C ALA A 152 19.75 -7.97 -3.16
N PRO A 153 18.95 -8.96 -3.59
CA PRO A 153 18.97 -10.30 -2.98
C PRO A 153 20.31 -10.99 -3.20
N ASN A 154 20.81 -10.88 -4.43
CA ASN A 154 22.14 -11.34 -4.86
C ASN A 154 22.62 -10.35 -5.93
N SER A 155 23.95 -10.11 -6.02
CA SER A 155 24.55 -9.20 -6.99
C SER A 155 24.38 -9.63 -8.45
N GLU A 156 24.14 -10.91 -8.69
CA GLU A 156 23.99 -11.50 -10.04
C GLU A 156 22.52 -11.75 -10.44
N ASP A 157 21.56 -11.60 -9.53
CA ASP A 157 20.15 -11.86 -9.79
C ASP A 157 19.45 -10.63 -10.38
N SER A 158 19.28 -10.62 -11.70
CA SER A 158 18.56 -9.58 -12.43
C SER A 158 17.03 -9.67 -12.31
N THR A 159 16.48 -10.75 -11.73
CA THR A 159 15.03 -10.98 -11.63
C THR A 159 14.30 -9.84 -10.92
N TYR A 160 14.96 -9.23 -9.93
CA TYR A 160 14.40 -8.13 -9.16
C TYR A 160 14.76 -6.73 -9.70
N VAL A 161 15.55 -6.64 -10.78
CA VAL A 161 15.92 -5.35 -11.38
C VAL A 161 14.76 -4.85 -12.26
N ASN A 162 14.16 -3.74 -11.87
CA ASN A 162 13.07 -3.14 -12.63
C ASN A 162 13.54 -2.30 -13.82
N LYS A 163 12.60 -1.82 -14.64
CA LYS A 163 12.87 -0.98 -15.81
C LYS A 163 13.62 0.34 -15.51
N LYS A 164 13.61 0.79 -14.24
CA LYS A 164 14.37 1.99 -13.78
C LYS A 164 15.80 1.64 -13.30
N GLY A 165 16.20 0.36 -13.33
CA GLY A 165 17.55 -0.10 -13.02
C GLY A 165 17.88 -0.31 -11.54
N PHE A 166 16.88 -0.37 -10.66
CA PHE A 166 17.09 -0.71 -9.25
C PHE A 166 16.32 -1.97 -8.84
N HIS A 167 16.78 -2.62 -7.77
CA HIS A 167 16.12 -3.83 -7.24
C HIS A 167 14.83 -3.46 -6.50
N SER A 168 13.75 -4.13 -6.84
CA SER A 168 12.43 -3.89 -6.27
C SER A 168 11.57 -5.15 -6.20
N VAL A 169 10.56 -5.12 -5.35
CA VAL A 169 9.39 -5.98 -5.46
C VAL A 169 8.28 -5.21 -6.15
N ALA A 170 7.57 -5.87 -7.04
CA ALA A 170 6.40 -5.32 -7.69
C ALA A 170 5.15 -5.68 -6.88
N CYS A 171 4.24 -4.73 -6.76
CA CYS A 171 2.97 -4.87 -6.06
C CYS A 171 1.83 -4.48 -6.99
N GLN A 172 0.97 -5.44 -7.33
CA GLN A 172 -0.27 -5.16 -8.03
C GLN A 172 -1.34 -4.72 -7.02
N LEU A 173 -1.94 -3.56 -7.25
CA LEU A 173 -2.99 -2.97 -6.43
C LEU A 173 -4.27 -2.80 -7.25
N VAL A 174 -5.41 -3.06 -6.64
CA VAL A 174 -6.72 -2.60 -7.12
C VAL A 174 -7.39 -1.87 -5.98
N CYS A 175 -7.87 -0.65 -6.22
CA CYS A 175 -8.60 0.12 -5.20
C CYS A 175 -9.94 0.65 -5.71
N ASP A 176 -10.82 0.98 -4.75
CA ASP A 176 -12.08 1.67 -5.00
C ASP A 176 -11.89 3.19 -5.17
N ALA A 177 -12.99 3.91 -5.39
CA ALA A 177 -12.98 5.37 -5.59
C ALA A 177 -12.49 6.17 -4.36
N ARG A 178 -12.49 5.57 -3.17
CA ARG A 178 -12.01 6.18 -1.93
C ARG A 178 -10.58 5.77 -1.58
N GLY A 179 -9.94 4.96 -2.43
CA GLY A 179 -8.59 4.45 -2.19
C GLY A 179 -8.54 3.26 -1.24
N LEU A 180 -9.68 2.59 -0.98
CA LEU A 180 -9.67 1.34 -0.24
C LEU A 180 -9.17 0.22 -1.16
N LEU A 181 -8.16 -0.52 -0.72
CA LEU A 181 -7.60 -1.62 -1.50
C LEU A 181 -8.57 -2.81 -1.54
N LEU A 182 -8.99 -3.20 -2.74
CA LEU A 182 -9.85 -4.35 -3.02
C LEU A 182 -9.03 -5.61 -3.27
N SER A 183 -7.82 -5.45 -3.83
CA SER A 183 -6.87 -6.53 -4.06
C SER A 183 -5.45 -6.01 -3.95
N THR A 184 -4.55 -6.84 -3.43
CA THR A 184 -3.13 -6.50 -3.26
C THR A 184 -2.29 -7.77 -3.35
N GLU A 185 -1.37 -7.79 -4.31
CA GLU A 185 -0.38 -8.86 -4.46
C GLU A 185 1.03 -8.28 -4.46
N THR A 186 1.80 -8.57 -3.41
CA THR A 186 3.09 -7.90 -3.10
C THR A 186 4.33 -8.75 -3.34
N HIS A 187 4.18 -9.96 -3.89
CA HIS A 187 5.24 -10.97 -3.95
C HIS A 187 5.94 -11.08 -5.31
N TRP A 188 5.66 -10.17 -6.22
CA TRP A 188 6.20 -10.23 -7.57
C TRP A 188 7.60 -9.64 -7.66
N PRO A 189 8.54 -10.28 -8.37
CA PRO A 189 9.85 -9.67 -8.67
C PRO A 189 9.69 -8.40 -9.50
N GLY A 190 10.47 -7.36 -9.18
CA GLY A 190 10.40 -6.06 -9.84
C GLY A 190 10.78 -6.06 -11.32
N GLY A 191 11.51 -7.06 -11.78
CA GLY A 191 11.87 -7.23 -13.20
C GLY A 191 10.76 -7.80 -14.08
N LEU A 192 9.64 -8.28 -13.50
CA LEU A 192 8.51 -8.77 -14.29
C LEU A 192 7.76 -7.62 -14.95
N GLU A 193 7.22 -7.87 -16.13
CA GLU A 193 6.31 -6.94 -16.80
C GLU A 193 4.93 -6.95 -16.12
N ASP A 194 4.29 -5.78 -16.07
CA ASP A 194 2.99 -5.60 -15.42
C ASP A 194 1.90 -6.49 -16.04
N THR A 195 1.97 -6.75 -17.34
CA THR A 195 1.08 -7.69 -18.07
C THR A 195 1.22 -9.13 -17.56
N ILE A 196 2.46 -9.58 -17.32
CA ILE A 196 2.73 -10.92 -16.79
C ILE A 196 2.25 -11.04 -15.35
N VAL A 197 2.44 -9.98 -14.55
CA VAL A 197 1.91 -9.91 -13.18
C VAL A 197 0.39 -10.05 -13.21
N LEU A 198 -0.29 -9.28 -14.08
CA LEU A 198 -1.74 -9.33 -14.21
C LEU A 198 -2.25 -10.72 -14.61
N GLU A 199 -1.68 -11.33 -15.65
CA GLU A 199 -2.09 -12.65 -16.15
C GLU A 199 -1.99 -13.75 -15.10
N ARG A 200 -1.02 -13.63 -14.19
CA ARG A 200 -0.81 -14.60 -13.11
C ARG A 200 -1.57 -14.29 -11.82
N SER A 201 -2.18 -13.12 -11.74
CA SER A 201 -2.82 -12.61 -10.53
C SER A 201 -4.16 -13.30 -10.23
N ALA A 202 -4.58 -13.21 -8.97
CA ALA A 202 -5.91 -13.63 -8.55
C ALA A 202 -7.01 -12.73 -9.15
N VAL A 203 -6.70 -11.45 -9.41
CA VAL A 203 -7.62 -10.50 -10.04
C VAL A 203 -8.01 -10.94 -11.44
N HIS A 204 -7.03 -11.36 -12.27
CA HIS A 204 -7.30 -11.90 -13.60
C HIS A 204 -8.26 -13.10 -13.53
N LYS A 205 -7.99 -14.07 -12.66
CA LYS A 205 -8.84 -15.26 -12.48
C LYS A 205 -10.24 -14.93 -12.01
N HIS A 206 -10.36 -13.88 -11.19
CA HIS A 206 -11.66 -13.45 -10.65
C HIS A 206 -12.50 -12.72 -11.70
N LEU A 207 -11.90 -11.94 -12.58
CA LEU A 207 -12.59 -11.03 -13.50
C LEU A 207 -12.71 -11.54 -14.93
N GLN A 208 -11.96 -12.58 -15.33
CA GLN A 208 -12.01 -13.08 -16.72
C GLN A 208 -13.43 -13.46 -17.19
N ASP A 209 -14.30 -13.92 -16.26
CA ASP A 209 -15.69 -14.28 -16.53
C ASP A 209 -16.70 -13.22 -16.05
N ASN A 210 -16.21 -12.08 -15.55
CA ASN A 210 -17.06 -11.01 -15.03
C ASN A 210 -17.78 -10.27 -16.18
N LYS A 211 -19.08 -10.00 -15.98
CA LYS A 211 -19.92 -9.28 -16.95
C LYS A 211 -20.44 -7.95 -16.42
N GLU A 212 -20.17 -7.63 -15.17
CA GLU A 212 -20.73 -6.46 -14.49
C GLU A 212 -19.65 -5.40 -14.26
N GLY A 213 -19.35 -4.61 -15.31
CA GLY A 213 -18.37 -3.54 -15.21
C GLY A 213 -16.93 -3.98 -15.51
N TRP A 214 -16.00 -3.08 -15.27
CA TRP A 214 -14.58 -3.22 -15.63
C TRP A 214 -13.65 -2.53 -14.65
N LEU A 215 -12.39 -2.96 -14.62
CA LEU A 215 -11.30 -2.20 -14.03
C LEU A 215 -10.80 -1.15 -15.03
N LEU A 216 -10.15 -0.10 -14.53
CA LEU A 216 -9.32 0.78 -15.35
C LEU A 216 -7.85 0.47 -15.08
N GLY A 217 -7.09 0.25 -16.15
CA GLY A 217 -5.64 0.12 -16.15
C GLY A 217 -5.01 1.11 -17.11
N ASP A 218 -3.76 1.48 -16.93
CA ASP A 218 -3.08 2.39 -17.84
C ASP A 218 -2.72 1.72 -19.18
N GLY A 219 -2.06 2.45 -20.08
CA GLY A 219 -1.69 1.97 -21.42
C GLY A 219 -0.64 0.85 -21.44
N ARG A 220 -0.10 0.42 -20.30
CA ARG A 220 0.80 -0.73 -20.19
C ARG A 220 0.05 -2.06 -20.21
N TYR A 221 -1.24 -2.04 -19.89
CA TYR A 221 -2.08 -3.23 -19.85
C TYR A 221 -2.80 -3.48 -21.17
N PRO A 222 -3.07 -4.76 -21.50
CA PRO A 222 -3.89 -5.11 -22.66
C PRO A 222 -5.36 -4.76 -22.39
N LEU A 223 -6.05 -4.26 -23.43
CA LEU A 223 -7.50 -4.07 -23.37
C LEU A 223 -8.21 -5.42 -23.27
N ARG A 224 -9.14 -5.56 -22.30
CA ARG A 224 -9.99 -6.74 -22.11
C ARG A 224 -11.42 -6.29 -21.79
N LYS A 225 -12.41 -7.16 -21.95
CA LYS A 225 -13.80 -6.82 -21.61
C LYS A 225 -14.00 -6.38 -20.16
N TRP A 226 -13.14 -6.84 -19.27
CA TRP A 226 -13.15 -6.49 -17.85
C TRP A 226 -12.05 -5.49 -17.46
N LEU A 227 -11.23 -5.02 -18.41
CA LEU A 227 -10.13 -4.06 -18.17
C LEU A 227 -10.08 -3.03 -19.30
N MET A 228 -10.55 -1.82 -18.99
CA MET A 228 -10.52 -0.69 -19.93
C MET A 228 -9.21 0.07 -19.81
N THR A 229 -8.61 0.36 -20.97
CA THR A 229 -7.36 1.12 -21.11
C THR A 229 -7.59 2.36 -21.98
N PRO A 230 -6.72 3.37 -21.94
CA PRO A 230 -6.83 4.54 -22.83
C PRO A 230 -6.80 4.15 -24.31
N VAL A 231 -7.42 4.98 -25.13
CA VAL A 231 -7.25 4.92 -26.58
C VAL A 231 -5.87 5.48 -26.92
N GLU A 232 -5.02 4.68 -27.58
CA GLU A 232 -3.63 5.07 -27.87
C GLU A 232 -3.53 6.31 -28.77
N ARG A 233 -4.37 6.37 -29.80
CA ARG A 233 -4.41 7.46 -30.79
C ARG A 233 -5.84 7.93 -30.91
N PRO A 234 -6.31 8.81 -30.02
CA PRO A 234 -7.65 9.36 -30.11
C PRO A 234 -7.77 10.27 -31.32
N GLU A 235 -8.76 10.03 -32.19
CA GLU A 235 -9.01 10.80 -33.42
C GLU A 235 -10.27 11.66 -33.30
N SER A 236 -11.21 11.26 -32.43
CA SER A 236 -12.48 11.94 -32.23
C SER A 236 -12.53 12.70 -30.89
N PRO A 237 -13.34 13.79 -30.81
CA PRO A 237 -13.58 14.47 -29.53
C PRO A 237 -14.07 13.52 -28.42
N ALA A 238 -14.89 12.54 -28.76
CA ALA A 238 -15.41 11.54 -27.82
C ALA A 238 -14.30 10.65 -27.23
N GLU A 239 -13.33 10.22 -28.06
CA GLU A 239 -12.18 9.46 -27.60
C GLU A 239 -11.24 10.29 -26.70
N PHE A 240 -11.09 11.58 -27.00
CA PHE A 240 -10.35 12.50 -26.12
C PHE A 240 -11.04 12.64 -24.76
N GLN A 241 -12.37 12.79 -24.73
CA GLN A 241 -13.13 12.88 -23.48
C GLN A 241 -13.07 11.57 -22.69
N TYR A 242 -13.16 10.42 -23.37
CA TYR A 242 -12.95 9.11 -22.74
C TYR A 242 -11.57 9.02 -22.07
N ASN A 243 -10.50 9.40 -22.78
CA ASN A 243 -9.14 9.37 -22.23
C ASN A 243 -8.98 10.32 -21.05
N LEU A 244 -9.56 11.51 -21.09
CA LEU A 244 -9.52 12.46 -19.96
C LEU A 244 -10.22 11.89 -18.72
N ALA A 245 -11.43 11.35 -18.90
CA ALA A 245 -12.17 10.71 -17.80
C ALA A 245 -11.43 9.47 -17.27
N HIS A 246 -10.86 8.66 -18.16
CA HIS A 246 -10.06 7.48 -17.79
C HIS A 246 -8.87 7.88 -16.92
N VAL A 247 -8.04 8.82 -17.37
CA VAL A 247 -6.83 9.25 -16.65
C VAL A 247 -7.18 9.84 -15.29
N ALA A 248 -8.17 10.74 -15.24
CA ALA A 248 -8.61 11.35 -13.98
C ALA A 248 -9.15 10.32 -12.97
N THR A 249 -9.83 9.27 -13.46
CA THR A 249 -10.32 8.19 -12.60
C THR A 249 -9.18 7.25 -12.18
N HIS A 250 -8.30 6.89 -13.12
CA HIS A 250 -7.17 5.98 -12.85
C HIS A 250 -6.16 6.58 -11.86
N GLU A 251 -6.01 7.91 -11.81
CA GLU A 251 -5.12 8.58 -10.86
C GLU A 251 -5.38 8.21 -9.38
N ILE A 252 -6.58 7.73 -9.07
CA ILE A 252 -6.91 7.29 -7.69
C ILE A 252 -5.93 6.24 -7.18
N VAL A 253 -5.49 5.27 -8.00
CA VAL A 253 -4.55 4.24 -7.56
C VAL A 253 -3.16 4.83 -7.26
N ASP A 254 -2.70 5.78 -8.07
CA ASP A 254 -1.44 6.49 -7.83
C ASP A 254 -1.50 7.31 -6.53
N ARG A 255 -2.59 8.04 -6.33
CA ARG A 255 -2.84 8.81 -5.11
C ARG A 255 -2.90 7.91 -3.88
N THR A 256 -3.57 6.77 -4.00
CA THR A 256 -3.66 5.77 -2.93
C THR A 256 -2.27 5.26 -2.55
N PHE A 257 -1.45 4.89 -3.53
CA PHE A 257 -0.12 4.39 -3.23
C PHE A 257 0.80 5.49 -2.67
N ARG A 258 0.72 6.72 -3.18
CA ARG A 258 1.43 7.87 -2.60
C ARG A 258 1.02 8.13 -1.15
N ALA A 259 -0.27 8.04 -0.82
CA ALA A 259 -0.74 8.17 0.55
C ALA A 259 -0.17 7.07 1.46
N ILE A 260 -0.13 5.82 0.98
CA ILE A 260 0.51 4.69 1.67
C ILE A 260 2.00 4.98 1.92
N GLN A 261 2.75 5.43 0.91
CA GLN A 261 4.18 5.75 1.05
C GLN A 261 4.43 6.95 1.97
N THR A 262 3.55 7.95 1.96
CA THR A 262 3.65 9.13 2.82
C THR A 262 3.46 8.76 4.29
N ARG A 263 2.49 7.88 4.58
CA ARG A 263 2.26 7.37 5.94
C ARG A 263 3.32 6.36 6.36
N PHE A 264 3.68 5.45 5.48
CA PHE A 264 4.64 4.37 5.74
C PHE A 264 5.96 4.64 5.01
N ARG A 265 6.77 5.53 5.57
CA ARG A 265 8.02 6.01 4.95
C ARG A 265 9.05 4.91 4.72
N CYS A 266 8.91 3.74 5.34
CA CYS A 266 9.74 2.57 5.03
C CYS A 266 9.57 2.10 3.57
N LEU A 267 8.47 2.49 2.89
CA LEU A 267 8.19 2.20 1.48
C LEU A 267 8.61 3.34 0.53
N ASP A 268 9.05 4.48 1.07
CA ASP A 268 9.45 5.65 0.28
C ASP A 268 10.86 5.47 -0.28
N GLY A 269 10.96 5.16 -1.56
CA GLY A 269 12.24 4.97 -2.27
C GLY A 269 13.16 6.19 -2.26
N THR A 270 12.65 7.41 -2.00
CA THR A 270 13.49 8.62 -1.84
C THR A 270 14.25 8.63 -0.51
N LYS A 271 13.82 7.84 0.46
CA LYS A 271 14.46 7.66 1.77
C LYS A 271 15.43 6.49 1.80
N GLY A 272 15.43 5.66 0.77
CA GLY A 272 16.26 4.48 0.67
C GLY A 272 15.49 3.26 0.17
N TYR A 273 15.87 2.08 0.62
CA TYR A 273 15.25 0.82 0.23
C TYR A 273 15.09 -0.08 1.46
N LEU A 274 14.14 -1.02 1.39
CA LEU A 274 13.95 -2.02 2.44
C LEU A 274 15.17 -2.95 2.51
N GLN A 275 15.84 -2.97 3.67
CA GLN A 275 17.07 -3.72 3.93
C GLN A 275 16.80 -5.21 4.27
N TYR A 276 15.83 -5.82 3.61
CA TYR A 276 15.37 -7.18 3.87
C TYR A 276 15.37 -8.03 2.60
N SER A 277 15.19 -9.35 2.77
CA SER A 277 14.94 -10.23 1.64
C SER A 277 13.64 -9.84 0.91
N PRO A 278 13.47 -10.22 -0.37
CA PRO A 278 12.25 -9.93 -1.12
C PRO A 278 10.97 -10.39 -0.40
N GLU A 279 10.99 -11.58 0.20
CA GLU A 279 9.83 -12.16 0.89
C GLU A 279 9.45 -11.34 2.12
N LYS A 280 10.44 -10.91 2.90
CA LYS A 280 10.20 -10.07 4.09
C LYS A 280 9.76 -8.66 3.67
N SER A 281 10.33 -8.12 2.62
CA SER A 281 9.93 -6.82 2.06
C SER A 281 8.50 -6.86 1.55
N SER A 282 8.10 -7.91 0.84
CA SER A 282 6.73 -8.15 0.38
C SER A 282 5.74 -8.26 1.54
N SER A 283 6.14 -8.95 2.63
CA SER A 283 5.31 -9.05 3.84
C SER A 283 5.13 -7.71 4.54
N ILE A 284 6.18 -6.87 4.62
CA ILE A 284 6.12 -5.51 5.18
C ILE A 284 5.20 -4.63 4.33
N LEU A 285 5.34 -4.69 3.00
CA LEU A 285 4.47 -3.96 2.08
C LEU A 285 3.00 -4.35 2.25
N LEU A 286 2.71 -5.65 2.30
CA LEU A 286 1.34 -6.14 2.53
C LEU A 286 0.80 -5.70 3.90
N ALA A 287 1.61 -5.74 4.95
CA ALA A 287 1.22 -5.24 6.27
C ALA A 287 0.86 -3.75 6.25
N CYS A 288 1.62 -2.93 5.52
CA CYS A 288 1.30 -1.51 5.32
C CYS A 288 -0.01 -1.32 4.53
N CYS A 289 -0.27 -2.12 3.51
CA CYS A 289 -1.54 -2.13 2.77
C CYS A 289 -2.73 -2.51 3.66
N VAL A 290 -2.56 -3.51 4.53
CA VAL A 290 -3.59 -3.90 5.52
C VAL A 290 -3.85 -2.76 6.50
N LEU A 291 -2.81 -2.13 7.06
CA LEU A 291 -2.93 -0.98 7.94
C LEU A 291 -3.62 0.21 7.26
N HIS A 292 -3.34 0.46 5.98
CA HIS A 292 -4.03 1.47 5.19
C HIS A 292 -5.55 1.20 5.17
N ASN A 293 -5.96 -0.01 4.81
CA ASN A 293 -7.39 -0.36 4.79
C ASN A 293 -8.04 -0.29 6.17
N ILE A 294 -7.36 -0.79 7.21
CA ILE A 294 -7.86 -0.67 8.59
C ILE A 294 -8.07 0.80 8.94
N SER A 295 -7.11 1.69 8.58
CA SER A 295 -7.20 3.11 8.90
C SER A 295 -8.39 3.79 8.21
N LEU A 296 -8.64 3.48 6.93
CA LEU A 296 -9.81 3.99 6.19
C LEU A 296 -11.12 3.50 6.78
N GLN A 297 -11.21 2.22 7.12
CA GLN A 297 -12.40 1.63 7.74
C GLN A 297 -12.66 2.18 9.15
N SER A 298 -11.63 2.68 9.82
CA SER A 298 -11.73 3.39 11.10
C SER A 298 -12.04 4.89 10.95
N GLY A 299 -12.35 5.37 9.74
CA GLY A 299 -12.71 6.75 9.46
C GLY A 299 -11.53 7.72 9.30
N LEU A 300 -10.30 7.21 9.19
CA LEU A 300 -9.14 8.06 8.88
C LEU A 300 -9.08 8.28 7.36
N ASP A 301 -8.91 9.54 6.94
CA ASP A 301 -8.85 9.91 5.53
C ASP A 301 -7.52 9.46 4.88
N ALA A 302 -7.58 8.83 3.70
CA ALA A 302 -6.41 8.46 2.92
C ALA A 302 -5.67 9.69 2.40
N TRP A 303 -6.40 10.74 2.07
CA TRP A 303 -5.88 11.90 1.34
C TRP A 303 -5.27 12.99 2.23
N THR A 304 -5.40 12.93 3.55
CA THR A 304 -4.85 13.93 4.50
C THR A 304 -3.33 14.07 4.46
N LEU A 305 -2.63 13.11 3.84
CA LEU A 305 -1.17 13.05 3.78
C LEU A 305 -0.63 13.34 2.37
N GLU A 306 -1.48 13.73 1.42
CA GLU A 306 -1.07 13.99 0.05
C GLU A 306 -0.06 15.13 -0.10
N ARG A 307 0.95 14.88 -0.91
CA ARG A 307 1.76 15.94 -1.54
C ARG A 307 1.08 16.34 -2.85
N THR A 308 0.88 17.64 -3.06
CA THR A 308 0.46 18.21 -4.33
C THR A 308 1.64 18.18 -5.31
N GLU A 309 1.81 17.08 -6.03
CA GLU A 309 2.73 17.01 -7.18
C GLU A 309 1.92 17.03 -8.47
N PRO A 310 2.46 17.64 -9.55
CA PRO A 310 1.78 17.66 -10.84
C PRO A 310 1.59 16.24 -11.39
N LEU A 311 0.43 16.02 -12.06
CA LEU A 311 0.12 14.79 -12.77
C LEU A 311 1.22 14.47 -13.80
N GLU A 312 1.78 13.26 -13.74
CA GLU A 312 2.56 12.73 -14.86
C GLU A 312 1.58 12.39 -16.00
N GLN A 313 1.97 12.72 -17.23
CA GLN A 313 1.18 12.34 -18.41
C GLN A 313 1.09 10.82 -18.53
N PRO A 314 -0.06 10.26 -18.99
CA PRO A 314 -0.25 8.83 -19.11
C PRO A 314 0.82 8.23 -20.01
N LYS A 315 1.53 7.22 -19.52
CA LYS A 315 2.48 6.44 -20.31
C LYS A 315 1.69 5.49 -21.20
N ILE A 316 1.53 5.87 -22.44
CA ILE A 316 0.95 5.00 -23.46
C ILE A 316 2.09 4.18 -24.05
N LEU A 317 2.01 2.86 -23.96
CA LEU A 317 2.92 1.93 -24.63
C LEU A 317 2.17 1.33 -25.83
N ASP A 318 2.87 1.20 -26.97
CA ASP A 318 2.33 0.52 -28.13
C ASP A 318 1.96 -0.94 -27.78
N GLN A 319 0.67 -1.28 -27.90
CA GLN A 319 0.22 -2.65 -27.68
C GLN A 319 0.71 -3.54 -28.83
N LYS A 320 1.21 -4.73 -28.49
CA LYS A 320 1.57 -5.71 -29.53
C LYS A 320 0.32 -6.16 -30.28
N PRO A 321 0.36 -6.28 -31.63
CA PRO A 321 -0.80 -6.67 -32.44
C PRO A 321 -1.44 -8.00 -32.04
N GLU A 322 -0.67 -8.89 -31.43
CA GLU A 322 -1.08 -10.24 -31.00
C GLU A 322 -2.00 -10.23 -29.77
N ASP A 323 -2.07 -9.12 -29.02
CA ASP A 323 -2.84 -8.98 -27.77
C ASP A 323 -4.21 -8.30 -27.96
N ARG A 324 -4.66 -8.07 -29.19
CA ARG A 324 -5.91 -7.37 -29.49
C ARG A 324 -7.13 -8.26 -29.25
N ASP A 325 -8.01 -7.83 -28.36
CA ASP A 325 -9.32 -8.42 -28.09
C ASP A 325 -10.40 -7.60 -28.85
N SER A 326 -10.88 -8.15 -29.96
CA SER A 326 -11.87 -7.48 -30.82
C SER A 326 -13.21 -7.22 -30.13
N GLU A 327 -13.63 -8.09 -29.21
CA GLU A 327 -14.85 -7.90 -28.43
C GLU A 327 -14.68 -6.79 -27.39
N ALA A 328 -13.50 -6.67 -26.81
CA ALA A 328 -13.17 -5.58 -25.90
C ALA A 328 -13.05 -4.23 -26.62
N GLU A 329 -12.51 -4.22 -27.87
CA GLU A 329 -12.48 -3.01 -28.71
C GLU A 329 -13.89 -2.52 -29.05
N GLU A 330 -14.78 -3.43 -29.40
CA GLU A 330 -16.18 -3.08 -29.71
C GLU A 330 -16.89 -2.57 -28.46
N LEU A 331 -16.70 -3.21 -27.31
CA LEU A 331 -17.25 -2.73 -26.05
C LEU A 331 -16.76 -1.32 -25.71
N ARG A 332 -15.45 -1.04 -25.86
CA ARG A 332 -14.89 0.29 -25.60
C ARG A 332 -15.50 1.33 -26.53
N LYS A 333 -15.70 1.02 -27.82
CA LYS A 333 -16.38 1.91 -28.78
C LYS A 333 -17.81 2.22 -28.35
N GLN A 334 -18.55 1.22 -27.87
CA GLN A 334 -19.91 1.40 -27.36
C GLN A 334 -19.94 2.31 -26.13
N ILE A 335 -18.99 2.14 -25.19
CA ILE A 335 -18.84 3.00 -24.01
C ILE A 335 -18.57 4.45 -24.46
N ILE A 336 -17.63 4.65 -25.39
CA ILE A 336 -17.28 5.97 -25.91
C ILE A 336 -18.51 6.62 -26.56
N HIS A 337 -19.18 5.90 -27.45
CA HIS A 337 -20.36 6.44 -28.15
C HIS A 337 -21.51 6.78 -27.20
N LYS A 338 -21.76 5.96 -26.18
CA LYS A 338 -22.89 6.13 -25.27
C LYS A 338 -22.69 7.24 -24.24
N HIS A 339 -21.46 7.42 -23.76
CA HIS A 339 -21.18 8.24 -22.56
C HIS A 339 -20.29 9.45 -22.83
N PHE A 340 -19.60 9.52 -23.96
CA PHE A 340 -18.62 10.58 -24.26
C PHE A 340 -18.87 11.30 -25.58
N SER A 341 -19.99 10.97 -26.28
CA SER A 341 -20.38 11.63 -27.55
C SER A 341 -21.19 12.88 -27.33
#